data_bc31cdadb0b7da19b919fa360d25ed8f
#
_entry.id   bc31cdadb0b7da19b919fa360d25ed8f
#
_cell.length_a   1.000
_cell.length_b   1.000
_cell.length_c   1.000
_cell.angle_alpha   90.00
_cell.angle_beta   90.00
_cell.angle_gamma   90.00
#
_symmetry.space_group_name_H-M   'P 1'
#
loop_
_entity.id
_entity.type
_entity.pdbx_description
1 polymer ?
#
loop_
_entity_poly.entity_id
_entity_poly.type
_entity_poly.pdbx_seq_one_letter_code
_entity_poly.pdbx_strand_id
1 'polypeptide(L)'
;MKSSSEHGLVDLPSGHRVDEIVKRIRRLLTEKRIALFALVDHSAEAKKVGIQMRPTKLFIFGNPRAGTPLMLASPSSAIDLPLKILVWEDEDGKVRVTYNSPAY
;
A
#
# COMPACT_ATOMS: atom_id res chain seq x y z
N MET A 1 -0.95 17.67 7.64
CA MET A 1 0.17 16.73 7.49
C MET A 1 0.92 16.98 6.18
N LYS A 2 2.20 17.01 6.29
CA LYS A 2 3.04 17.20 5.12
C LYS A 2 3.24 15.89 4.39
N SER A 3 2.95 15.86 3.11
CA SER A 3 3.25 14.69 2.30
C SER A 3 4.72 14.73 1.88
N SER A 4 5.33 13.56 1.80
CA SER A 4 6.67 13.44 1.25
C SER A 4 6.55 13.16 -0.24
N SER A 5 7.02 14.09 -1.05
CA SER A 5 7.04 13.91 -2.51
C SER A 5 8.45 13.82 -3.05
N GLU A 6 9.45 13.85 -2.17
CA GLU A 6 10.86 13.82 -2.55
C GLU A 6 11.21 12.62 -3.42
N HIS A 7 10.60 11.47 -3.12
CA HIS A 7 10.79 10.22 -3.87
C HIS A 7 9.49 9.71 -4.46
N GLY A 8 8.54 10.61 -4.69
CA GLY A 8 7.23 10.23 -5.19
C GLY A 8 6.35 9.52 -4.17
N LEU A 9 6.70 9.59 -2.89
CA LEU A 9 5.91 8.98 -1.83
C LEU A 9 4.97 10.00 -1.19
N VAL A 10 3.78 9.54 -0.83
CA VAL A 10 2.82 10.29 -0.04
C VAL A 10 2.68 9.58 1.28
N ASP A 11 2.82 10.30 2.38
CA ASP A 11 2.74 9.75 3.72
C ASP A 11 1.72 10.56 4.53
N LEU A 12 0.59 9.91 4.86
CA LEU A 12 -0.51 10.55 5.57
C LEU A 12 -0.70 9.91 6.94
N PRO A 13 -0.91 10.73 7.99
CA PRO A 13 -1.25 10.20 9.30
C PRO A 13 -2.67 9.71 9.33
N SER A 14 -2.95 8.72 10.19
CA SER A 14 -4.29 8.21 10.41
C SER A 14 -4.56 8.16 11.91
N GLY A 15 -5.79 8.52 12.30
CA GLY A 15 -6.24 8.38 13.67
C GLY A 15 -6.78 7.00 14.00
N HIS A 16 -6.72 6.06 13.06
CA HIS A 16 -7.24 4.70 13.23
C HIS A 16 -6.12 3.69 13.40
N ARG A 17 -6.47 2.53 13.92
CA ARG A 17 -5.51 1.42 14.07
C ARG A 17 -5.26 0.77 12.71
N VAL A 18 -4.13 0.06 12.61
CA VAL A 18 -3.75 -0.61 11.35
C VAL A 18 -4.85 -1.57 10.87
N ASP A 19 -5.39 -2.41 11.73
CA ASP A 19 -6.45 -3.37 11.33
C ASP A 19 -7.70 -2.67 10.83
N GLU A 20 -8.06 -1.53 11.39
CA GLU A 20 -9.23 -0.78 10.94
C GLU A 20 -9.01 -0.23 9.55
N ILE A 21 -7.83 0.33 9.30
CA ILE A 21 -7.47 0.86 7.98
C ILE A 21 -7.44 -0.27 6.95
N VAL A 22 -6.86 -1.40 7.31
CA VAL A 22 -6.81 -2.58 6.44
C VAL A 22 -8.23 -3.00 6.01
N LYS A 23 -9.15 -3.07 6.97
CA LYS A 23 -10.55 -3.43 6.66
C LYS A 23 -11.19 -2.43 5.71
N ARG A 24 -10.96 -1.15 5.95
CA ARG A 24 -11.52 -0.07 5.11
C ARG A 24 -10.98 -0.13 3.70
N ILE A 25 -9.67 -0.34 3.55
CA ILE A 25 -9.05 -0.43 2.22
C ILE A 25 -9.60 -1.65 1.47
N ARG A 26 -9.68 -2.80 2.13
CA ARG A 26 -10.24 -4.01 1.49
C ARG A 26 -11.66 -3.79 1.01
N ARG A 27 -12.48 -3.12 1.81
CA ARG A 27 -13.86 -2.81 1.44
C ARG A 27 -13.90 -1.89 0.22
N LEU A 28 -13.09 -0.84 0.22
CA LEU A 28 -13.03 0.10 -0.90
C LEU A 28 -12.59 -0.59 -2.19
N LEU A 29 -11.59 -1.45 -2.11
CA LEU A 29 -11.13 -2.20 -3.29
C LEU A 29 -12.25 -3.07 -3.85
N THR A 30 -12.97 -3.76 -2.97
CA THR A 30 -14.10 -4.61 -3.37
C THR A 30 -15.21 -3.77 -4.01
N GLU A 31 -15.58 -2.66 -3.39
CA GLU A 31 -16.65 -1.78 -3.91
C GLU A 31 -16.31 -1.20 -5.27
N LYS A 32 -15.05 -0.86 -5.49
CA LYS A 32 -14.59 -0.26 -6.74
C LYS A 32 -14.15 -1.31 -7.77
N ARG A 33 -14.28 -2.58 -7.45
CA ARG A 33 -13.89 -3.70 -8.32
C ARG A 33 -12.42 -3.63 -8.72
N ILE A 34 -11.58 -3.24 -7.78
CA ILE A 34 -10.13 -3.23 -7.96
C ILE A 34 -9.58 -4.54 -7.42
N ALA A 35 -8.72 -5.20 -8.19
CA ALA A 35 -8.16 -6.47 -7.79
C ALA A 35 -7.09 -6.30 -6.71
N LEU A 36 -7.24 -7.03 -5.62
CA LEU A 36 -6.20 -7.15 -4.60
C LEU A 36 -5.34 -8.34 -4.97
N PHE A 37 -4.11 -8.09 -5.40
CA PHE A 37 -3.20 -9.15 -5.81
C PHE A 37 -2.53 -9.81 -4.62
N ALA A 38 -2.17 -9.03 -3.62
CA ALA A 38 -1.55 -9.57 -2.42
C ALA A 38 -1.70 -8.58 -1.26
N LEU A 39 -1.73 -9.12 -0.06
CA LEU A 39 -1.63 -8.35 1.18
C LEU A 39 -0.45 -8.95 1.94
N VAL A 40 0.66 -8.24 1.97
CA VAL A 40 1.87 -8.69 2.62
C VAL A 40 1.89 -8.16 4.05
N ASP A 41 1.93 -9.06 5.03
CA ASP A 41 2.04 -8.69 6.43
C ASP A 41 3.51 -8.81 6.84
N HIS A 42 4.24 -7.70 6.73
CA HIS A 42 5.66 -7.67 7.06
C HIS A 42 5.92 -7.99 8.53
N SER A 43 5.02 -7.56 9.41
CA SER A 43 5.14 -7.83 10.84
C SER A 43 4.98 -9.32 11.15
N ALA A 44 4.10 -10.01 10.44
CA ALA A 44 3.95 -11.46 10.60
C ALA A 44 5.17 -12.21 10.05
N GLU A 45 5.72 -11.76 8.92
CA GLU A 45 6.93 -12.36 8.35
C GLU A 45 8.14 -12.17 9.27
N ALA A 46 8.26 -10.99 9.89
CA ALA A 46 9.31 -10.72 10.87
C ALA A 46 9.21 -11.67 12.06
N LYS A 47 7.99 -11.91 12.54
CA LYS A 47 7.76 -12.81 13.67
C LYS A 47 8.22 -14.23 13.38
N LYS A 48 8.08 -14.68 12.14
CA LYS A 48 8.51 -16.03 11.73
C LYS A 48 10.03 -16.22 11.90
N VAL A 49 10.79 -15.15 11.82
CA VAL A 49 12.25 -15.21 11.99
C VAL A 49 12.71 -14.67 13.36
N GLY A 50 11.78 -14.57 14.30
CA GLY A 50 12.09 -14.19 15.67
C GLY A 50 12.31 -12.71 15.91
N ILE A 51 11.86 -11.86 15.00
CA ILE A 51 12.01 -10.41 15.13
C ILE A 51 10.66 -9.78 15.38
N GLN A 52 10.58 -8.92 16.40
CA GLN A 52 9.38 -8.14 16.66
C GLN A 52 9.37 -6.90 15.83
N MET A 53 8.23 -6.64 15.20
CA MET A 53 8.03 -5.49 14.34
C MET A 53 6.63 -4.93 14.56
N ARG A 54 6.51 -3.61 14.59
CA ARG A 54 5.19 -2.97 14.66
C ARG A 54 4.34 -3.35 13.46
N PRO A 55 3.01 -3.30 13.60
CA PRO A 55 2.12 -3.63 12.48
C PRO A 55 2.51 -2.89 11.20
N THR A 56 2.74 -3.65 10.13
CA THR A 56 3.19 -3.11 8.85
C THR A 56 2.63 -4.01 7.76
N LYS A 57 1.68 -3.50 7.00
CA LYS A 57 0.99 -4.28 5.96
C LYS A 57 1.02 -3.55 4.63
N LEU A 58 1.35 -4.30 3.58
CA LEU A 58 1.47 -3.77 2.23
C LEU A 58 0.38 -4.37 1.35
N PHE A 59 -0.47 -3.49 0.80
CA PHE A 59 -1.43 -3.88 -0.21
C PHE A 59 -0.80 -3.75 -1.59
N ILE A 60 -0.97 -4.78 -2.40
CA ILE A 60 -0.55 -4.77 -3.80
C ILE A 60 -1.83 -5.01 -4.61
N PHE A 61 -2.23 -4.02 -5.40
CA PHE A 61 -3.52 -4.03 -6.06
C PHE A 61 -3.44 -3.36 -7.42
N GLY A 62 -4.46 -3.54 -8.21
CA GLY A 62 -4.51 -2.90 -9.51
C GLY A 62 -5.79 -3.19 -10.26
N ASN A 63 -5.93 -2.53 -11.39
CA ASN A 63 -7.04 -2.73 -12.30
C ASN A 63 -6.48 -3.20 -13.63
N PRO A 64 -6.59 -4.50 -13.97
CA PRO A 64 -6.04 -5.02 -15.22
C PRO A 64 -6.61 -4.34 -16.46
N ARG A 65 -7.86 -3.87 -16.40
CA ARG A 65 -8.48 -3.15 -17.52
C ARG A 65 -7.79 -1.83 -17.80
N ALA A 66 -7.27 -1.17 -16.75
CA ALA A 66 -6.55 0.09 -16.89
C ALA A 66 -5.05 -0.13 -17.09
N GLY A 67 -4.47 -1.08 -16.39
CA GLY A 67 -3.03 -1.33 -16.41
C GLY A 67 -2.53 -2.06 -17.65
N THR A 68 -3.30 -3.03 -18.15
CA THR A 68 -2.86 -3.85 -19.29
C THR A 68 -2.64 -3.04 -20.56
N PRO A 69 -3.56 -2.14 -20.96
CA PRO A 69 -3.30 -1.29 -22.14
C PRO A 69 -2.05 -0.43 -21.97
N LEU A 70 -1.78 0.06 -20.76
CA LEU A 70 -0.60 0.86 -20.51
C LEU A 70 0.67 0.03 -20.68
N MET A 71 0.69 -1.19 -20.17
CA MET A 71 1.84 -2.09 -20.31
C MET A 71 2.05 -2.52 -21.77
N LEU A 72 0.99 -2.67 -22.54
CA LEU A 72 1.10 -2.99 -23.95
C LEU A 72 1.70 -1.81 -24.74
N ALA A 73 1.34 -0.58 -24.38
CA ALA A 73 1.87 0.62 -25.03
C ALA A 73 3.30 0.93 -24.56
N SER A 74 3.61 0.64 -23.32
CA SER A 74 4.91 0.94 -22.71
C SER A 74 5.28 -0.20 -21.74
N PRO A 75 5.89 -1.28 -22.25
CA PRO A 75 6.16 -2.48 -21.42
C PRO A 75 6.95 -2.22 -20.16
N SER A 76 7.87 -1.27 -20.16
CA SER A 76 8.66 -0.97 -18.97
C SER A 76 7.83 -0.37 -17.83
N SER A 77 6.63 0.16 -18.12
CA SER A 77 5.74 0.66 -17.08
C SER A 77 5.29 -0.42 -16.10
N ALA A 78 5.44 -1.69 -16.47
CA ALA A 78 5.10 -2.80 -15.60
C ALA A 78 5.90 -2.79 -14.29
N ILE A 79 7.03 -2.12 -14.23
CA ILE A 79 7.81 -2.00 -12.99
C ILE A 79 7.07 -1.15 -11.95
N ASP A 80 6.25 -0.22 -12.39
CA ASP A 80 5.47 0.65 -11.51
C ASP A 80 4.07 0.09 -11.24
N LEU A 81 3.76 -1.06 -11.81
CA LEU A 81 2.50 -1.75 -11.63
C LEU A 81 2.78 -3.11 -11.00
N PRO A 82 1.89 -3.62 -10.19
CA PRO A 82 0.67 -3.00 -9.69
C PRO A 82 0.94 -1.87 -8.68
N LEU A 83 -0.14 -1.21 -8.26
CA LEU A 83 -0.06 -0.14 -7.27
C LEU A 83 0.12 -0.72 -5.86
N LYS A 84 0.66 0.10 -4.95
CA LYS A 84 0.93 -0.33 -3.58
C LYS A 84 0.51 0.73 -2.58
N ILE A 85 -0.02 0.28 -1.43
CA ILE A 85 -0.30 1.12 -0.28
C ILE A 85 0.28 0.42 0.94
N LEU A 86 1.09 1.15 1.71
CA LEU A 86 1.66 0.67 2.97
C LEU A 86 0.87 1.25 4.13
N VAL A 87 0.38 0.39 5.02
CA VAL A 87 -0.27 0.80 6.27
C VAL A 87 0.64 0.33 7.40
N TRP A 88 1.12 1.27 8.21
CA TRP A 88 2.13 0.93 9.20
C TRP A 88 2.04 1.81 10.45
N GLU A 89 2.53 1.27 11.55
CA GLU A 89 2.59 1.99 12.82
C GLU A 89 4.03 2.44 13.05
N ASP A 90 4.20 3.73 13.33
CA ASP A 90 5.52 4.29 13.58
C ASP A 90 5.96 4.08 15.04
N GLU A 91 7.16 4.52 15.36
CA GLU A 91 7.76 4.34 16.70
C GLU A 91 7.00 5.05 17.81
N ASP A 92 6.18 6.06 17.47
CA ASP A 92 5.33 6.77 18.41
C ASP A 92 3.95 6.13 18.56
N GLY A 93 3.72 4.98 17.92
CA GLY A 93 2.46 4.29 17.95
C GLY A 93 1.39 4.90 17.06
N LYS A 94 1.78 5.80 16.16
CA LYS A 94 0.85 6.44 15.23
C LYS A 94 0.79 5.64 13.94
N VAL A 95 -0.42 5.52 13.40
CA VAL A 95 -0.63 4.79 12.15
C VAL A 95 -0.50 5.74 10.98
N ARG A 96 0.23 5.29 9.97
CA ARG A 96 0.48 6.05 8.75
C ARG A 96 0.08 5.24 7.53
N VAL A 97 -0.32 5.96 6.49
CA VAL A 97 -0.63 5.39 5.18
C VAL A 97 0.32 6.01 4.18
N THR A 98 1.09 5.17 3.51
CA THR A 98 2.13 5.62 2.58
C THR A 98 1.92 4.98 1.21
N TYR A 99 1.99 5.76 0.16
CA TYR A 99 1.84 5.25 -1.20
C TYR A 99 2.63 6.11 -2.18
N ASN A 100 2.86 5.57 -3.36
CA ASN A 100 3.53 6.32 -4.42
C ASN A 100 2.59 7.34 -5.03
N SER A 101 3.05 8.57 -5.19
CA SER A 101 2.27 9.61 -5.85
C SER A 101 1.98 9.20 -7.31
N PRO A 102 0.72 9.30 -7.76
CA PRO A 102 0.39 8.97 -9.15
C PRO A 102 1.12 9.83 -10.18
N ALA A 103 1.55 11.03 -9.79
CA ALA A 103 2.24 11.95 -10.67
C ALA A 103 3.72 11.65 -10.82
N TYR A 104 4.24 10.76 -10.02
CA TYR A 104 5.68 10.45 -9.99
C TYR A 104 6.10 9.58 -11.17
#